data_6b86d77002acf6a126f8419420b22e2a
#
_entry.id   6b86d77002acf6a126f8419420b22e2a
#
_cell.length_a   1.000
_cell.length_b   1.000
_cell.length_c   1.000
_cell.angle_alpha   90.00
_cell.angle_beta   90.00
_cell.angle_gamma   90.00
#
_symmetry.space_group_name_H-M   'P 1'
#
loop_
_entity.id
_entity.type
_entity.pdbx_description
1 polymer ?
#
loop_
_entity_poly.entity_id
_entity_poly.type
_entity_poly.pdbx_seq_one_letter_code
_entity_poly.pdbx_strand_id
1 'polypeptide(L)'
;MSNNDITNTKYSLELKTVQSSAFRILIEALKEILTDANLEFDENSLKIIAMDASHTVLVHLKLEGSNFEHYYCPYKMVLGINMLNFFKLIKTMSNSDTLTLYVEKSNQNQLCIKIENGDKNTITTYKLNLMDLNEESIQIPPAQFSSVITMPSNDFQKICRDMHNLSETIEIKSAGTQLIFSCKGDFAQQETIMGESSQQGMKFTQKQEESEIVQGIFALKHLVLFTKCTNLCNQIEMYLKNDYPLIINYTVASLGNIKLC
;
A
#
# COMPACT_ATOMS: atom_id res chain seq x y z
N MET A 1 23.04 29.02 21.91
CA MET A 1 22.59 30.18 21.12
C MET A 1 22.83 29.87 19.68
N SER A 2 21.82 29.52 18.98
CA SER A 2 21.57 29.86 17.57
C SER A 2 20.14 29.46 17.27
N ASN A 3 19.28 30.44 17.48
CA ASN A 3 17.89 30.45 17.00
C ASN A 3 17.89 30.66 15.48
N ASN A 4 16.87 30.10 14.89
CA ASN A 4 16.23 30.55 13.66
C ASN A 4 16.92 30.16 12.36
N ASP A 5 16.42 29.07 11.80
CA ASP A 5 15.97 29.14 10.43
C ASP A 5 14.55 28.57 10.34
N ILE A 6 13.56 29.34 10.78
CA ILE A 6 12.23 29.30 10.21
C ILE A 6 12.41 29.89 8.82
N THR A 7 12.97 29.08 7.93
CA THR A 7 13.09 29.40 6.53
C THR A 7 11.69 29.69 6.04
N ASN A 8 11.49 30.88 5.53
CA ASN A 8 10.32 31.34 4.82
C ASN A 8 10.18 30.51 3.55
N THR A 9 9.86 29.21 3.69
CA THR A 9 9.77 28.28 2.59
C THR A 9 8.65 28.73 1.66
N LYS A 10 8.94 28.74 0.38
CA LYS A 10 7.99 29.03 -0.69
C LYS A 10 6.81 28.02 -0.68
N TYR A 11 7.01 26.89 -0.03
CA TYR A 11 6.10 25.73 -0.07
C TYR A 11 5.31 25.57 1.22
N SER A 12 4.06 25.10 1.08
CA SER A 12 3.21 24.61 2.17
C SER A 12 3.49 23.16 2.51
N LEU A 13 3.90 22.40 1.49
CA LEU A 13 4.29 21.01 1.56
C LEU A 13 5.50 20.81 0.64
N GLU A 14 6.47 20.04 1.08
CA GLU A 14 7.56 19.55 0.24
C GLU A 14 8.06 18.19 0.76
N LEU A 15 8.12 17.21 -0.12
CA LEU A 15 8.75 15.93 0.17
C LEU A 15 9.60 15.49 -1.02
N LYS A 16 10.75 14.85 -0.74
CA LYS A 16 11.69 14.39 -1.75
C LYS A 16 12.12 12.96 -1.47
N THR A 17 12.16 12.13 -2.53
CA THR A 17 12.66 10.75 -2.41
C THR A 17 13.47 10.33 -3.63
N VAL A 18 14.53 9.56 -3.38
CA VAL A 18 15.28 8.82 -4.39
C VAL A 18 14.70 7.40 -4.60
N GLN A 19 13.77 6.98 -3.75
CA GLN A 19 13.06 5.69 -3.88
C GLN A 19 11.90 5.78 -4.89
N SER A 20 12.16 6.44 -6.00
CA SER A 20 11.19 6.78 -7.05
C SER A 20 10.51 5.56 -7.65
N SER A 21 11.25 4.45 -7.81
CA SER A 21 10.72 3.20 -8.34
C SER A 21 9.65 2.61 -7.42
N ALA A 22 9.93 2.53 -6.11
CA ALA A 22 8.98 2.01 -5.14
C ALA A 22 7.72 2.88 -5.07
N PHE A 23 7.90 4.21 -5.12
CA PHE A 23 6.78 5.15 -5.14
C PHE A 23 5.92 4.98 -6.41
N ARG A 24 6.55 4.83 -7.59
CA ARG A 24 5.86 4.57 -8.85
C ARG A 24 5.06 3.27 -8.84
N ILE A 25 5.66 2.17 -8.34
CA ILE A 25 4.99 0.86 -8.21
C ILE A 25 3.81 0.96 -7.25
N LEU A 26 3.95 1.68 -6.14
CA LEU A 26 2.87 1.92 -5.19
C LEU A 26 1.67 2.63 -5.86
N ILE A 27 1.93 3.73 -6.57
CA ILE A 27 0.85 4.49 -7.24
C ILE A 27 0.24 3.67 -8.40
N GLU A 28 1.05 2.84 -9.08
CA GLU A 28 0.56 1.90 -10.09
C GLU A 28 -0.39 0.86 -9.51
N ALA A 29 -0.11 0.34 -8.33
CA ALA A 29 -1.02 -0.58 -7.63
C ALA A 29 -2.29 0.14 -7.14
N LEU A 30 -2.13 1.31 -6.54
CA LEU A 30 -3.25 2.08 -5.99
C LEU A 30 -4.27 2.51 -7.04
N LYS A 31 -3.84 2.88 -8.25
CA LYS A 31 -4.79 3.26 -9.34
C LYS A 31 -5.70 2.10 -9.81
N GLU A 32 -5.32 0.86 -9.54
CA GLU A 32 -6.17 -0.31 -9.84
C GLU A 32 -7.24 -0.54 -8.76
N ILE A 33 -7.02 -0.01 -7.54
CA ILE A 33 -7.89 -0.20 -6.39
C ILE A 33 -8.77 1.05 -6.17
N LEU A 34 -8.18 2.24 -6.25
CA LEU A 34 -8.83 3.52 -5.97
C LEU A 34 -8.93 4.37 -7.24
N THR A 35 -10.09 4.97 -7.46
CA THR A 35 -10.30 5.96 -8.55
C THR A 35 -9.73 7.30 -8.13
N ASP A 36 -10.20 7.81 -7.00
CA ASP A 36 -9.79 9.05 -6.38
C ASP A 36 -9.35 8.76 -4.94
N ALA A 37 -8.49 9.58 -4.37
CA ALA A 37 -8.07 9.43 -2.99
C ALA A 37 -7.60 10.75 -2.39
N ASN A 38 -7.84 10.90 -1.08
CA ASN A 38 -7.25 11.94 -0.26
C ASN A 38 -5.86 11.51 0.21
N LEU A 39 -4.83 12.27 -0.21
CA LEU A 39 -3.50 12.21 0.37
C LEU A 39 -3.49 13.06 1.61
N GLU A 40 -3.39 12.47 2.78
CA GLU A 40 -3.30 13.18 4.05
C GLU A 40 -1.84 13.32 4.47
N PHE A 41 -1.41 14.56 4.64
CA PHE A 41 -0.07 14.90 5.14
C PHE A 41 -0.19 15.50 6.53
N ASP A 42 0.70 15.10 7.41
CA ASP A 42 0.92 15.73 8.71
C ASP A 42 2.43 15.96 8.93
N GLU A 43 2.84 16.47 10.09
CA GLU A 43 4.24 16.76 10.40
C GLU A 43 5.17 15.54 10.26
N ASN A 44 4.63 14.31 10.33
CA ASN A 44 5.41 13.08 10.45
C ASN A 44 5.17 12.08 9.33
N SER A 45 4.12 12.24 8.54
CA SER A 45 3.71 11.17 7.61
C SER A 45 2.83 11.63 6.45
N LEU A 46 2.87 10.83 5.38
CA LEU A 46 1.86 10.77 4.33
C LEU A 46 0.99 9.54 4.55
N LYS A 47 -0.34 9.72 4.54
CA LYS A 47 -1.33 8.65 4.70
C LYS A 47 -2.35 8.66 3.57
N ILE A 48 -2.88 7.49 3.26
CA ILE A 48 -4.13 7.31 2.50
C ILE A 48 -4.97 6.32 3.28
N ILE A 49 -6.18 6.69 3.65
CA ILE A 49 -7.18 5.79 4.23
C ILE A 49 -8.44 5.96 3.38
N ALA A 50 -8.71 5.00 2.52
CA ALA A 50 -9.80 5.09 1.54
C ALA A 50 -10.40 3.71 1.25
N MET A 51 -11.68 3.69 0.90
CA MET A 51 -12.37 2.50 0.39
C MET A 51 -12.36 2.49 -1.14
N ASP A 52 -12.35 1.29 -1.71
CA ASP A 52 -12.62 1.13 -3.14
C ASP A 52 -14.07 1.55 -3.49
N ALA A 53 -14.38 1.70 -4.78
CA ALA A 53 -15.70 2.14 -5.23
C ALA A 53 -16.84 1.20 -4.82
N SER A 54 -16.55 -0.07 -4.49
CA SER A 54 -17.54 -1.04 -3.99
C SER A 54 -17.70 -1.03 -2.47
N HIS A 55 -16.95 -0.21 -1.75
CA HIS A 55 -16.86 -0.17 -0.28
C HIS A 55 -16.56 -1.52 0.36
N THR A 56 -15.77 -2.35 -0.33
CA THR A 56 -15.41 -3.70 0.11
C THR A 56 -13.93 -3.80 0.50
N VAL A 57 -13.05 -3.03 -0.19
CA VAL A 57 -11.62 -3.01 0.05
C VAL A 57 -11.23 -1.72 0.75
N LEU A 58 -10.60 -1.84 1.91
CA LEU A 58 -9.99 -0.71 2.61
C LEU A 58 -8.50 -0.66 2.31
N VAL A 59 -8.02 0.48 1.86
CA VAL A 59 -6.61 0.82 1.71
C VAL A 59 -6.15 1.66 2.89
N HIS A 60 -5.12 1.23 3.59
CA HIS A 60 -4.43 1.99 4.63
C HIS A 60 -2.94 2.06 4.31
N LEU A 61 -2.54 3.13 3.66
CA LEU A 61 -1.14 3.48 3.40
C LEU A 61 -0.62 4.41 4.50
N LYS A 62 0.61 4.16 4.96
CA LYS A 62 1.37 5.10 5.80
C LYS A 62 2.82 5.10 5.37
N LEU A 63 3.30 6.27 4.95
CA LEU A 63 4.72 6.54 4.67
C LEU A 63 5.24 7.51 5.71
N GLU A 64 6.37 7.17 6.34
CA GLU A 64 6.96 7.96 7.43
C GLU A 64 7.81 9.10 6.85
N GLY A 65 7.56 10.32 7.30
CA GLY A 65 8.26 11.52 6.84
C GLY A 65 9.77 11.45 7.04
N SER A 66 10.22 10.82 8.14
CA SER A 66 11.64 10.60 8.46
C SER A 66 12.37 9.71 7.45
N ASN A 67 11.65 8.98 6.61
CA ASN A 67 12.21 8.05 5.62
C ASN A 67 12.35 8.66 4.21
N PHE A 68 11.97 9.93 4.07
CA PHE A 68 12.21 10.72 2.87
C PHE A 68 13.54 11.48 3.00
N GLU A 69 14.22 11.76 1.89
CA GLU A 69 15.43 12.60 1.86
C GLU A 69 15.14 14.03 2.32
N HIS A 70 13.91 14.49 2.10
CA HIS A 70 13.37 15.72 2.65
C HIS A 70 11.88 15.56 2.89
N TYR A 71 11.40 16.05 4.03
CA TYR A 71 9.98 16.08 4.35
C TYR A 71 9.66 17.36 5.14
N TYR A 72 8.73 18.14 4.62
CA TYR A 72 8.26 19.38 5.25
C TYR A 72 6.75 19.50 5.08
N CYS A 73 6.03 19.45 6.18
CA CYS A 73 4.58 19.69 6.24
C CYS A 73 4.26 20.24 7.64
N PRO A 74 4.23 21.56 7.83
CA PRO A 74 4.12 22.17 9.17
C PRO A 74 2.71 22.11 9.77
N TYR A 75 1.70 21.73 8.98
CA TYR A 75 0.31 21.58 9.41
C TYR A 75 -0.39 20.52 8.56
N LYS A 76 -1.45 19.93 9.10
CA LYS A 76 -2.22 18.90 8.38
C LYS A 76 -2.75 19.45 7.06
N MET A 77 -2.48 18.73 5.98
CA MET A 77 -2.98 19.00 4.62
C MET A 77 -3.66 17.77 4.05
N VAL A 78 -4.74 18.00 3.31
CA VAL A 78 -5.46 16.94 2.59
C VAL A 78 -5.53 17.34 1.12
N LEU A 79 -5.00 16.49 0.24
CA LEU A 79 -4.93 16.73 -1.19
C LEU A 79 -5.71 15.64 -1.92
N GLY A 80 -6.90 15.99 -2.43
CA GLY A 80 -7.71 15.08 -3.25
C GLY A 80 -7.13 14.95 -4.66
N ILE A 81 -6.87 13.73 -5.11
CA ILE A 81 -6.31 13.46 -6.44
C ILE A 81 -7.00 12.28 -7.11
N ASN A 82 -7.02 12.30 -8.46
CA ASN A 82 -7.34 11.13 -9.25
C ASN A 82 -6.08 10.26 -9.44
N MET A 83 -6.15 9.01 -8.99
CA MET A 83 -5.00 8.10 -8.94
C MET A 83 -4.46 7.75 -10.34
N LEU A 84 -5.34 7.55 -11.33
CA LEU A 84 -4.93 7.28 -12.70
C LEU A 84 -4.19 8.47 -13.32
N ASN A 85 -4.67 9.68 -13.09
CA ASN A 85 -4.03 10.90 -13.60
C ASN A 85 -2.66 11.10 -12.93
N PHE A 86 -2.56 10.89 -11.64
CA PHE A 86 -1.28 10.95 -10.94
C PHE A 86 -0.30 9.92 -11.52
N PHE A 87 -0.73 8.66 -11.68
CA PHE A 87 0.12 7.63 -12.30
C PHE A 87 0.60 8.00 -13.70
N LYS A 88 -0.27 8.57 -14.55
CA LYS A 88 0.12 9.00 -15.91
C LYS A 88 1.30 9.98 -15.92
N LEU A 89 1.43 10.82 -14.89
CA LEU A 89 2.50 11.82 -14.79
C LEU A 89 3.83 11.20 -14.31
N ILE A 90 3.77 10.16 -13.48
CA ILE A 90 4.98 9.54 -12.91
C ILE A 90 5.38 8.21 -13.55
N LYS A 91 4.54 7.63 -14.44
CA LYS A 91 4.79 6.29 -15.03
C LYS A 91 6.11 6.15 -15.79
N THR A 92 6.62 7.25 -16.34
CA THR A 92 7.88 7.27 -17.11
C THR A 92 9.12 7.47 -16.25
N MET A 93 8.94 7.66 -14.94
CA MET A 93 10.01 7.83 -13.98
C MET A 93 10.87 6.58 -13.90
N SER A 94 12.19 6.75 -14.01
CA SER A 94 13.19 5.69 -13.93
C SER A 94 13.66 5.46 -12.50
N ASN A 95 14.39 4.36 -12.27
CA ASN A 95 14.90 4.02 -10.94
C ASN A 95 15.98 4.99 -10.43
N SER A 96 16.65 5.72 -11.35
CA SER A 96 17.68 6.72 -11.03
C SER A 96 17.13 8.13 -10.87
N ASP A 97 15.83 8.31 -11.09
CA ASP A 97 15.21 9.63 -10.96
C ASP A 97 14.94 9.97 -9.50
N THR A 98 14.98 11.25 -9.18
CA THR A 98 14.53 11.78 -7.89
C THR A 98 13.15 12.40 -8.06
N LEU A 99 12.22 12.03 -7.20
CA LEU A 99 10.87 12.59 -7.14
C LEU A 99 10.78 13.63 -6.03
N THR A 100 10.27 14.82 -6.37
CA THR A 100 9.85 15.82 -5.39
C THR A 100 8.39 16.16 -5.60
N LEU A 101 7.58 16.05 -4.53
CA LEU A 101 6.20 16.53 -4.50
C LEU A 101 6.15 17.77 -3.63
N TYR A 102 5.48 18.83 -4.11
CA TYR A 102 5.34 20.05 -3.33
C TYR A 102 4.06 20.81 -3.67
N VAL A 103 3.61 21.64 -2.72
CA VAL A 103 2.52 22.59 -2.89
C VAL A 103 3.05 24.00 -2.64
N GLU A 104 2.88 24.90 -3.60
CA GLU A 104 3.28 26.30 -3.46
C GLU A 104 2.28 27.06 -2.58
N LYS A 105 2.76 27.91 -1.66
CA LYS A 105 1.91 28.81 -0.86
C LYS A 105 1.04 29.74 -1.70
N SER A 106 1.54 30.11 -2.87
CA SER A 106 0.86 30.98 -3.84
C SER A 106 -0.27 30.27 -4.60
N ASN A 107 -0.26 28.94 -4.67
CA ASN A 107 -1.28 28.15 -5.37
C ASN A 107 -1.46 26.78 -4.70
N GLN A 108 -2.40 26.70 -3.78
CA GLN A 108 -2.69 25.50 -3.00
C GLN A 108 -3.64 24.52 -3.72
N ASN A 109 -4.11 24.87 -4.92
CA ASN A 109 -5.02 24.02 -5.71
C ASN A 109 -4.28 23.08 -6.68
N GLN A 110 -2.96 23.03 -6.61
CA GLN A 110 -2.13 22.19 -7.47
C GLN A 110 -1.06 21.46 -6.66
N LEU A 111 -0.93 20.15 -6.91
CA LEU A 111 0.23 19.37 -6.51
C LEU A 111 1.28 19.45 -7.62
N CYS A 112 2.43 19.99 -7.30
CA CYS A 112 3.58 20.03 -8.20
C CYS A 112 4.40 18.74 -8.05
N ILE A 113 4.72 18.11 -9.18
CA ILE A 113 5.46 16.85 -9.28
C ILE A 113 6.71 17.14 -10.08
N LYS A 114 7.87 17.14 -9.42
CA LYS A 114 9.16 17.41 -10.04
C LYS A 114 9.94 16.09 -10.11
N ILE A 115 10.38 15.75 -11.31
CA ILE A 115 11.20 14.56 -11.61
C ILE A 115 12.55 15.04 -12.11
N GLU A 116 13.62 14.66 -11.42
CA GLU A 116 14.99 15.05 -11.73
C GLU A 116 15.80 13.81 -12.09
N ASN A 117 16.43 13.84 -13.27
CA ASN A 117 17.38 12.82 -13.72
C ASN A 117 18.77 13.43 -13.77
N GLY A 118 19.65 13.02 -12.83
CA GLY A 118 21.01 13.53 -12.73
C GLY A 118 21.88 13.14 -13.92
N ASP A 119 21.75 11.93 -14.43
CA ASP A 119 22.56 11.40 -15.54
C ASP A 119 22.29 12.15 -16.85
N LYS A 120 21.02 12.51 -17.07
CA LYS A 120 20.58 13.25 -18.27
C LYS A 120 20.54 14.76 -18.08
N ASN A 121 20.78 15.22 -16.86
CA ASN A 121 20.65 16.64 -16.48
C ASN A 121 19.28 17.23 -16.89
N THR A 122 18.20 16.46 -16.68
CA THR A 122 16.84 16.87 -17.02
C THR A 122 15.99 17.06 -15.79
N ILE A 123 15.15 18.09 -15.84
CA ILE A 123 14.15 18.38 -14.80
C ILE A 123 12.81 18.52 -15.51
N THR A 124 11.85 17.70 -15.10
CA THR A 124 10.46 17.78 -15.59
C THR A 124 9.54 18.11 -14.43
N THR A 125 8.71 19.12 -14.59
CA THR A 125 7.73 19.50 -13.56
C THR A 125 6.32 19.44 -14.14
N TYR A 126 5.46 18.68 -13.47
CA TYR A 126 4.04 18.64 -13.73
C TYR A 126 3.27 19.39 -12.64
N LYS A 127 2.11 19.91 -12.97
CA LYS A 127 1.16 20.52 -12.03
C LYS A 127 -0.15 19.80 -12.16
N LEU A 128 -0.49 18.99 -11.13
CA LEU A 128 -1.72 18.23 -11.07
C LEU A 128 -2.76 19.07 -10.32
N ASN A 129 -3.90 19.33 -10.97
CA ASN A 129 -5.00 20.00 -10.31
C ASN A 129 -5.60 19.10 -9.24
N LEU A 130 -5.79 19.66 -8.05
CA LEU A 130 -6.40 18.99 -6.92
C LEU A 130 -7.93 18.98 -7.05
N MET A 131 -8.53 18.02 -6.38
CA MET A 131 -9.98 17.83 -6.31
C MET A 131 -10.43 18.00 -4.87
N ASP A 132 -11.65 18.46 -4.68
CA ASP A 132 -12.30 18.47 -3.37
C ASP A 132 -13.11 17.16 -3.25
N LEU A 133 -12.59 16.24 -2.43
CA LEU A 133 -13.22 14.96 -2.17
C LEU A 133 -13.85 15.03 -0.77
N ASN A 134 -15.18 15.08 -0.74
CA ASN A 134 -15.96 15.05 0.51
C ASN A 134 -16.02 13.61 1.04
N GLU A 135 -14.90 13.05 1.48
CA GLU A 135 -14.85 11.73 2.09
C GLU A 135 -14.94 11.84 3.61
N GLU A 136 -15.76 11.01 4.22
CA GLU A 136 -15.78 10.86 5.67
C GLU A 136 -14.48 10.21 6.16
N SER A 137 -13.96 10.70 7.29
CA SER A 137 -12.76 10.11 7.89
C SER A 137 -13.04 8.69 8.38
N ILE A 138 -12.36 7.71 7.81
CA ILE A 138 -12.47 6.32 8.22
C ILE A 138 -11.59 6.11 9.46
N GLN A 139 -12.19 5.64 10.54
CA GLN A 139 -11.47 5.25 11.75
C GLN A 139 -11.27 3.73 11.74
N ILE A 140 -10.01 3.29 11.82
CA ILE A 140 -9.66 1.88 11.90
C ILE A 140 -9.50 1.52 13.38
N PRO A 141 -10.39 0.70 13.95
CA PRO A 141 -10.27 0.29 15.34
C PRO A 141 -9.03 -0.61 15.52
N PRO A 142 -8.35 -0.52 16.68
CA PRO A 142 -7.27 -1.45 16.99
C PRO A 142 -7.82 -2.88 17.06
N ALA A 143 -7.12 -3.81 16.43
CA ALA A 143 -7.49 -5.23 16.46
C ALA A 143 -6.29 -6.08 16.90
N GLN A 144 -6.57 -7.11 17.68
CA GLN A 144 -5.62 -8.18 17.98
C GLN A 144 -5.92 -9.36 17.05
N PHE A 145 -4.88 -9.87 16.40
CA PHE A 145 -5.00 -10.96 15.45
C PHE A 145 -4.55 -12.28 16.09
N SER A 146 -5.24 -13.34 15.72
CA SER A 146 -4.96 -14.69 16.21
C SER A 146 -3.74 -15.29 15.53
N SER A 147 -3.58 -15.03 14.25
CA SER A 147 -2.42 -15.47 13.47
C SER A 147 -1.85 -14.34 12.64
N VAL A 148 -0.53 -14.18 12.70
CA VAL A 148 0.24 -13.29 11.81
C VAL A 148 1.29 -14.14 11.09
N ILE A 149 1.24 -14.12 9.76
CA ILE A 149 2.00 -15.03 8.91
C ILE A 149 2.79 -14.19 7.91
N THR A 150 4.07 -14.46 7.77
CA THR A 150 4.89 -13.95 6.67
C THR A 150 5.02 -15.01 5.58
N MET A 151 4.90 -14.61 4.33
CA MET A 151 5.11 -15.48 3.18
C MET A 151 5.63 -14.71 1.97
N PRO A 152 6.27 -15.39 0.99
CA PRO A 152 6.69 -14.72 -0.25
C PRO A 152 5.51 -14.09 -0.99
N SER A 153 5.67 -12.83 -1.39
CA SER A 153 4.62 -12.07 -2.10
C SER A 153 4.27 -12.71 -3.44
N ASN A 154 5.24 -13.27 -4.14
CA ASN A 154 5.03 -13.98 -5.41
C ASN A 154 4.22 -15.28 -5.24
N ASP A 155 4.41 -16.01 -4.14
CA ASP A 155 3.64 -17.23 -3.86
C ASP A 155 2.18 -16.90 -3.58
N PHE A 156 1.94 -15.87 -2.78
CA PHE A 156 0.58 -15.37 -2.55
C PHE A 156 -0.09 -14.92 -3.85
N GLN A 157 0.62 -14.16 -4.70
CA GLN A 157 0.11 -13.75 -6.01
C GLN A 157 -0.24 -14.95 -6.89
N LYS A 158 0.64 -15.95 -6.95
CA LYS A 158 0.42 -17.17 -7.75
C LYS A 158 -0.81 -17.92 -7.27
N ILE A 159 -0.93 -18.16 -5.95
CA ILE A 159 -2.08 -18.86 -5.35
C ILE A 159 -3.39 -18.14 -5.69
N CYS A 160 -3.46 -16.82 -5.47
CA CYS A 160 -4.65 -16.03 -5.76
C CYS A 160 -5.03 -16.08 -7.25
N ARG A 161 -4.05 -15.99 -8.15
CA ARG A 161 -4.27 -16.04 -9.60
C ARG A 161 -4.74 -17.41 -10.05
N ASP A 162 -4.09 -18.49 -9.60
CA ASP A 162 -4.42 -19.85 -9.98
C ASP A 162 -5.83 -20.22 -9.51
N MET A 163 -6.17 -19.90 -8.25
CA MET A 163 -7.49 -20.19 -7.67
C MET A 163 -8.60 -19.31 -8.26
N HIS A 164 -8.29 -18.07 -8.67
CA HIS A 164 -9.27 -17.20 -9.33
C HIS A 164 -9.74 -17.73 -10.70
N ASN A 165 -8.94 -18.56 -11.34
CA ASN A 165 -9.34 -19.26 -12.58
C ASN A 165 -10.34 -20.39 -12.32
N LEU A 166 -10.50 -20.84 -11.07
CA LEU A 166 -11.32 -21.97 -10.69
C LEU A 166 -12.59 -21.55 -9.94
N SER A 167 -12.51 -20.52 -9.10
CA SER A 167 -13.57 -20.14 -8.18
C SER A 167 -13.61 -18.63 -7.96
N GLU A 168 -14.77 -18.12 -7.52
CA GLU A 168 -14.93 -16.73 -7.09
C GLU A 168 -14.42 -16.49 -5.66
N THR A 169 -14.35 -17.55 -4.86
CA THR A 169 -13.98 -17.47 -3.43
C THR A 169 -12.84 -18.43 -3.10
N ILE A 170 -12.10 -18.06 -2.07
CA ILE A 170 -11.02 -18.84 -1.46
C ILE A 170 -11.26 -18.95 0.04
N GLU A 171 -11.08 -20.14 0.59
CA GLU A 171 -10.94 -20.33 2.03
C GLU A 171 -9.46 -20.27 2.40
N ILE A 172 -9.14 -19.46 3.41
CA ILE A 172 -7.80 -19.37 3.99
C ILE A 172 -7.87 -19.83 5.42
N LYS A 173 -7.08 -20.83 5.78
CA LYS A 173 -7.13 -21.50 7.08
C LYS A 173 -5.72 -21.62 7.67
N SER A 174 -5.58 -21.16 8.90
CA SER A 174 -4.39 -21.36 9.74
C SER A 174 -4.71 -22.46 10.75
N ALA A 175 -4.01 -23.58 10.68
CA ALA A 175 -4.21 -24.73 11.55
C ALA A 175 -2.87 -25.37 11.94
N GLY A 176 -2.58 -25.44 13.23
CA GLY A 176 -1.31 -25.96 13.72
C GLY A 176 -0.13 -25.19 13.12
N THR A 177 0.76 -25.85 12.39
CA THR A 177 1.94 -25.28 11.70
C THR A 177 1.72 -25.04 10.21
N GLN A 178 0.45 -25.07 9.76
CA GLN A 178 0.12 -25.02 8.34
C GLN A 178 -0.77 -23.82 8.02
N LEU A 179 -0.54 -23.23 6.86
CA LEU A 179 -1.42 -22.30 6.19
C LEU A 179 -2.02 -23.00 4.97
N ILE A 180 -3.33 -23.09 4.90
CA ILE A 180 -4.06 -23.85 3.88
C ILE A 180 -4.90 -22.87 3.07
N PHE A 181 -4.76 -22.93 1.76
CA PHE A 181 -5.60 -22.22 0.80
C PHE A 181 -6.42 -23.24 0.05
N SER A 182 -7.75 -23.09 0.01
CA SER A 182 -8.61 -23.99 -0.73
C SER A 182 -9.70 -23.24 -1.49
N CYS A 183 -10.07 -23.76 -2.65
CA CYS A 183 -11.20 -23.29 -3.42
C CYS A 183 -11.91 -24.43 -4.13
N LYS A 184 -13.20 -24.25 -4.41
CA LYS A 184 -14.02 -25.21 -5.16
C LYS A 184 -14.79 -24.45 -6.25
N GLY A 185 -14.49 -24.77 -7.49
CA GLY A 185 -15.21 -24.32 -8.66
C GLY A 185 -16.12 -25.41 -9.25
N ASP A 186 -16.73 -25.10 -10.39
CA ASP A 186 -17.68 -25.99 -11.06
C ASP A 186 -17.01 -27.24 -11.64
N PHE A 187 -15.79 -27.12 -12.15
CA PHE A 187 -15.08 -28.20 -12.85
C PHE A 187 -13.85 -28.74 -12.10
N ALA A 188 -13.35 -28.02 -11.09
CA ALA A 188 -12.19 -28.43 -10.33
C ALA A 188 -12.18 -27.83 -8.92
N GLN A 189 -11.42 -28.45 -8.04
CA GLN A 189 -11.06 -27.94 -6.72
C GLN A 189 -9.55 -27.89 -6.59
N GLN A 190 -9.05 -26.92 -5.82
CA GLN A 190 -7.63 -26.78 -5.53
C GLN A 190 -7.43 -26.62 -4.02
N GLU A 191 -6.41 -27.28 -3.50
CA GLU A 191 -5.89 -27.08 -2.16
C GLU A 191 -4.38 -26.87 -2.24
N THR A 192 -3.88 -25.87 -1.53
CA THR A 192 -2.45 -25.59 -1.39
C THR A 192 -2.12 -25.50 0.09
N ILE A 193 -1.31 -26.41 0.58
CA ILE A 193 -0.88 -26.47 1.98
C ILE A 193 0.57 -25.99 2.07
N MET A 194 0.80 -25.00 2.90
CA MET A 194 2.11 -24.45 3.18
C MET A 194 2.49 -24.74 4.64
N GLY A 195 3.60 -25.43 4.84
CA GLY A 195 4.23 -25.61 6.14
C GLY A 195 5.27 -24.52 6.39
N GLU A 196 5.68 -24.35 7.65
CA GLU A 196 6.78 -23.44 8.00
C GLU A 196 8.09 -23.86 7.34
N SER A 197 8.81 -22.89 6.80
CA SER A 197 10.11 -23.10 6.14
C SER A 197 11.18 -22.24 6.80
N SER A 198 12.33 -22.85 7.07
CA SER A 198 13.47 -22.18 7.69
C SER A 198 14.23 -21.23 6.74
N GLN A 199 14.07 -21.37 5.41
CA GLN A 199 14.89 -20.62 4.46
C GLN A 199 14.14 -19.46 3.78
N GLN A 200 13.12 -19.72 2.96
CA GLN A 200 12.46 -18.68 2.14
C GLN A 200 10.94 -18.90 2.00
N GLY A 201 10.34 -19.65 2.88
CA GLY A 201 8.94 -19.97 2.82
C GLY A 201 8.07 -19.16 3.80
N MET A 202 6.91 -19.72 4.08
CA MET A 202 5.97 -19.21 5.03
C MET A 202 6.49 -19.40 6.46
N LYS A 203 6.23 -18.42 7.35
CA LYS A 203 6.53 -18.46 8.79
C LYS A 203 5.41 -17.83 9.59
N PHE A 204 5.11 -18.39 10.76
CA PHE A 204 4.27 -17.72 11.74
C PHE A 204 5.11 -16.74 12.56
N THR A 205 4.76 -15.45 12.54
CA THR A 205 5.34 -14.42 13.42
C THR A 205 4.55 -14.27 14.70
N GLN A 206 3.25 -14.60 14.65
CA GLN A 206 2.37 -14.73 15.80
C GLN A 206 1.42 -15.89 15.57
N LYS A 207 1.21 -16.69 16.60
CA LYS A 207 0.35 -17.86 16.57
C LYS A 207 -0.42 -17.93 17.87
N GLN A 208 -1.69 -18.20 17.79
CA GLN A 208 -2.49 -18.56 18.95
C GLN A 208 -2.25 -20.02 19.33
N GLU A 209 -2.90 -20.52 20.40
CA GLU A 209 -2.71 -21.87 20.88
C GLU A 209 -2.81 -22.92 19.76
N GLU A 210 -2.02 -23.99 19.83
CA GLU A 210 -1.91 -25.02 18.78
C GLU A 210 -3.24 -25.68 18.38
N SER A 211 -4.25 -25.59 19.21
CA SER A 211 -5.58 -26.17 19.00
C SER A 211 -6.55 -25.25 18.27
N GLU A 212 -6.23 -23.96 18.12
CA GLU A 212 -7.15 -22.99 17.51
C GLU A 212 -7.03 -22.99 15.99
N ILE A 213 -8.16 -23.16 15.32
CA ILE A 213 -8.29 -23.01 13.87
C ILE A 213 -8.78 -21.58 13.59
N VAL A 214 -8.00 -20.83 12.82
CA VAL A 214 -8.37 -19.50 12.33
C VAL A 214 -8.63 -19.60 10.84
N GLN A 215 -9.84 -19.27 10.40
CA GLN A 215 -10.24 -19.43 9.01
C GLN A 215 -11.20 -18.34 8.56
N GLY A 216 -11.23 -18.10 7.23
CA GLY A 216 -12.16 -17.18 6.59
C GLY A 216 -12.33 -17.49 5.11
N ILE A 217 -13.47 -17.07 4.55
CA ILE A 217 -13.76 -17.17 3.12
C ILE A 217 -13.73 -15.76 2.54
N PHE A 218 -12.97 -15.58 1.48
CA PHE A 218 -12.71 -14.28 0.88
C PHE A 218 -12.97 -14.31 -0.62
N ALA A 219 -13.39 -13.16 -1.18
CA ALA A 219 -13.60 -13.01 -2.62
C ALA A 219 -12.26 -12.87 -3.35
N LEU A 220 -11.96 -13.79 -4.25
CA LEU A 220 -10.68 -13.83 -5.00
C LEU A 220 -10.47 -12.59 -5.87
N LYS A 221 -11.53 -11.98 -6.40
CA LYS A 221 -11.42 -10.72 -7.16
C LYS A 221 -10.70 -9.61 -6.39
N HIS A 222 -10.94 -9.49 -5.08
CA HIS A 222 -10.29 -8.49 -4.23
C HIS A 222 -8.85 -8.88 -3.90
N LEU A 223 -8.60 -10.18 -3.63
CA LEU A 223 -7.24 -10.65 -3.37
C LEU A 223 -6.33 -10.50 -4.60
N VAL A 224 -6.87 -10.70 -5.80
CA VAL A 224 -6.15 -10.43 -7.05
C VAL A 224 -5.78 -8.93 -7.17
N LEU A 225 -6.65 -8.01 -6.72
CA LEU A 225 -6.30 -6.58 -6.63
C LEU A 225 -5.18 -6.34 -5.62
N PHE A 226 -5.20 -6.99 -4.46
CA PHE A 226 -4.13 -6.88 -3.46
C PHE A 226 -2.77 -7.30 -4.03
N THR A 227 -2.75 -8.31 -4.88
CA THR A 227 -1.51 -8.79 -5.51
C THR A 227 -0.91 -7.83 -6.53
N LYS A 228 -1.57 -6.72 -6.87
CA LYS A 228 -0.96 -5.63 -7.64
C LYS A 228 0.21 -4.98 -6.88
N CYS A 229 0.23 -5.11 -5.56
CA CYS A 229 1.33 -4.67 -4.69
C CYS A 229 2.51 -5.64 -4.61
N THR A 230 2.48 -6.81 -5.27
CA THR A 230 3.52 -7.86 -5.18
C THR A 230 4.94 -7.34 -5.44
N ASN A 231 5.10 -6.41 -6.38
CA ASN A 231 6.42 -5.87 -6.74
C ASN A 231 6.97 -4.84 -5.74
N LEU A 232 6.23 -4.51 -4.67
CA LEU A 232 6.70 -3.59 -3.62
C LEU A 232 7.73 -4.24 -2.69
N CYS A 233 7.55 -5.53 -2.38
CA CYS A 233 8.41 -6.26 -1.45
C CYS A 233 8.40 -7.76 -1.74
N ASN A 234 9.42 -8.45 -1.24
CA ASN A 234 9.59 -9.90 -1.44
C ASN A 234 8.69 -10.74 -0.54
N GLN A 235 8.26 -10.20 0.59
CA GLN A 235 7.43 -10.88 1.58
C GLN A 235 6.27 -9.99 1.99
N ILE A 236 5.11 -10.62 2.21
CA ILE A 236 3.93 -10.01 2.80
C ILE A 236 3.75 -10.49 4.23
N GLU A 237 3.00 -9.72 5.01
CA GLU A 237 2.43 -10.17 6.27
C GLU A 237 0.91 -10.30 6.11
N MET A 238 0.41 -11.47 6.46
CA MET A 238 -1.01 -11.80 6.45
C MET A 238 -1.52 -11.85 7.89
N TYR A 239 -2.59 -11.12 8.18
CA TYR A 239 -3.22 -11.06 9.50
C TYR A 239 -4.58 -11.73 9.42
N LEU A 240 -4.74 -12.79 10.20
CA LEU A 240 -5.96 -13.61 10.27
C LEU A 240 -6.56 -13.59 11.67
N LYS A 241 -7.89 -13.47 11.68
CA LYS A 241 -8.72 -13.61 12.87
C LYS A 241 -10.11 -14.09 12.42
N ASN A 242 -10.72 -14.99 13.19
CA ASN A 242 -12.07 -15.44 12.93
C ASN A 242 -13.06 -14.27 12.98
N ASP A 243 -14.01 -14.26 12.04
CA ASP A 243 -15.04 -13.22 11.92
C ASP A 243 -14.50 -11.79 11.76
N TYR A 244 -13.31 -11.67 11.16
CA TYR A 244 -12.66 -10.40 10.92
C TYR A 244 -12.13 -10.31 9.47
N PRO A 245 -12.04 -9.10 8.89
CA PRO A 245 -11.44 -8.94 7.56
C PRO A 245 -10.00 -9.43 7.50
N LEU A 246 -9.64 -10.08 6.40
CA LEU A 246 -8.26 -10.41 6.09
C LEU A 246 -7.47 -9.12 5.84
N ILE A 247 -6.29 -9.02 6.44
CA ILE A 247 -5.37 -7.91 6.17
C ILE A 247 -4.08 -8.45 5.55
N ILE A 248 -3.70 -7.87 4.42
CA ILE A 248 -2.40 -8.11 3.77
C ILE A 248 -1.58 -6.83 3.84
N ASN A 249 -0.40 -6.92 4.44
CA ASN A 249 0.54 -5.81 4.58
C ASN A 249 1.72 -6.00 3.63
N TYR A 250 2.01 -4.95 2.84
CA TYR A 250 3.18 -4.85 1.99
C TYR A 250 4.08 -3.72 2.48
N THR A 251 5.38 -3.95 2.51
CA THR A 251 6.36 -2.90 2.76
C THR A 251 6.62 -2.11 1.49
N VAL A 252 6.69 -0.78 1.58
CA VAL A 252 6.99 0.12 0.47
C VAL A 252 8.45 0.57 0.59
N ALA A 253 9.37 -0.25 0.14
CA ALA A 253 10.81 -0.08 0.32
C ALA A 253 11.14 0.28 1.79
N SER A 254 11.89 1.36 2.06
CA SER A 254 12.08 1.86 3.42
C SER A 254 11.11 2.99 3.79
N LEU A 255 10.20 3.41 2.89
CA LEU A 255 9.32 4.54 3.12
C LEU A 255 8.22 4.27 4.14
N GLY A 256 7.69 3.04 4.17
CA GLY A 256 6.59 2.67 5.04
C GLY A 256 5.88 1.41 4.60
N ASN A 257 4.57 1.35 4.78
CA ASN A 257 3.79 0.18 4.44
C ASN A 257 2.37 0.52 3.94
N ILE A 258 1.77 -0.45 3.25
CA ILE A 258 0.38 -0.43 2.81
C ILE A 258 -0.32 -1.70 3.30
N LYS A 259 -1.44 -1.51 3.99
CA LYS A 259 -2.36 -2.57 4.41
C LYS A 259 -3.60 -2.54 3.55
N LEU A 260 -3.97 -3.69 3.04
CA LEU A 260 -5.18 -3.92 2.26
C LEU A 260 -6.07 -4.88 3.05
N CYS A 261 -7.30 -4.45 3.28
CA CYS A 261 -8.27 -5.20 4.08
C CYS A 261 -9.47 -5.58 3.23
#